data_8e90393aa68961ce97eefd75618c8d82
#
_entry.id   8e90393aa68961ce97eefd75618c8d82
#
_cell.length_a   1.000
_cell.length_b   1.000
_cell.length_c   1.000
_cell.angle_alpha   90.00
_cell.angle_beta   90.00
_cell.angle_gamma   90.00
#
_symmetry.space_group_name_H-M   'P 1'
#
loop_
_entity.id
_entity.type
_entity.pdbx_description
1 polymer ?
#
loop_
_entity_poly.entity_id
_entity_poly.type
_entity_poly.pdbx_seq_one_letter_code
_entity_poly.pdbx_strand_id
1 'polypeptide(L)'
;MDASPPPLRIDDWPLNRPVTPKTVIIFGLKGYLPTVSPQTSGAAAPAVLDISVAHSPDSDDAFMFYGLATNKVRVPGYRFNHTLCDIETLNRKARDEAFYDLTAISFHAYPYVQDNYALMGCGGSVGEGYGPMIVSLKPLGTDELGKIKIAVPGTMTTAYLALKVFNPALETVTVPFDRIIPEILAGNFDAGLIIHEGQLTYSSSGLHKVLDLGAWWRETTGLVLPLGGNAVRRSLGAESMRIVTKAVRDSIQHALDHREQALEYAMQFARDLDARLANRFISMYVNDRTLDYGPDGREAIRKLLDLGYERGIISIAPKVEFVD
;
A
#
# COMPACT_ATOMS: atom_id res chain seq x y z
N MET A 1 -2.11 -0.96 -50.33
CA MET A 1 -1.11 -0.11 -49.68
C MET A 1 -1.58 0.10 -48.25
N ASP A 2 -1.12 -0.76 -47.39
CA ASP A 2 -1.54 -0.81 -45.99
C ASP A 2 -0.44 -0.09 -45.19
N ALA A 3 -0.75 1.07 -44.66
CA ALA A 3 0.17 1.89 -43.91
C ALA A 3 -0.13 1.67 -42.41
N SER A 4 0.58 0.73 -41.81
CA SER A 4 0.63 0.60 -40.34
C SER A 4 1.21 1.88 -39.73
N PRO A 5 0.62 2.43 -38.67
CA PRO A 5 1.18 3.60 -38.01
C PRO A 5 2.54 3.29 -37.40
N PRO A 6 3.47 4.26 -37.35
CA PRO A 6 4.80 4.05 -36.80
C PRO A 6 4.72 3.76 -35.27
N PRO A 7 5.68 3.02 -34.70
CA PRO A 7 5.72 2.75 -33.27
C PRO A 7 5.91 4.05 -32.48
N LEU A 8 5.06 4.26 -31.46
CA LEU A 8 5.14 5.39 -30.55
C LEU A 8 6.52 5.40 -29.86
N ARG A 9 7.22 6.51 -29.95
CA ARG A 9 8.47 6.75 -29.22
C ARG A 9 8.16 7.05 -27.77
N ILE A 10 9.05 6.62 -26.87
CA ILE A 10 8.97 6.82 -25.41
C ILE A 10 8.82 8.31 -25.03
N ASP A 11 9.29 9.22 -25.89
CA ASP A 11 9.23 10.68 -25.72
C ASP A 11 7.84 11.29 -25.99
N ASP A 12 6.93 10.56 -26.61
CA ASP A 12 5.57 11.00 -26.93
C ASP A 12 4.53 10.65 -25.86
N TRP A 13 4.97 10.07 -24.74
CA TRP A 13 4.10 9.74 -23.61
C TRP A 13 3.83 11.00 -22.79
N PRO A 14 2.59 11.39 -22.55
CA PRO A 14 2.28 12.55 -21.72
C PRO A 14 2.60 12.28 -20.26
N LEU A 15 3.88 12.47 -19.89
CA LEU A 15 4.34 12.59 -18.53
C LEU A 15 3.84 13.92 -17.97
N ASN A 16 2.57 14.06 -17.68
CA ASN A 16 2.00 15.10 -16.82
C ASN A 16 0.53 15.36 -17.17
N ARG A 17 -0.33 14.45 -16.78
CA ARG A 17 -1.59 14.90 -16.20
C ARG A 17 -1.49 14.65 -14.71
N PRO A 18 -1.46 15.68 -13.87
CA PRO A 18 -1.61 15.49 -12.44
C PRO A 18 -2.98 14.84 -12.23
N VAL A 19 -2.99 13.63 -11.66
CA VAL A 19 -4.20 13.08 -11.06
C VAL A 19 -4.50 14.01 -9.91
N THR A 20 -5.43 14.95 -10.12
CA THR A 20 -5.90 15.81 -9.03
C THR A 20 -6.45 14.90 -7.95
N PRO A 21 -5.95 14.98 -6.72
CA PRO A 21 -6.46 14.17 -5.63
C PRO A 21 -7.95 14.50 -5.46
N LYS A 22 -8.81 13.48 -5.57
CA LYS A 22 -10.22 13.64 -5.21
C LYS A 22 -10.27 13.75 -3.70
N THR A 23 -10.26 14.98 -3.21
CA THR A 23 -10.52 15.28 -1.80
C THR A 23 -12.01 14.99 -1.56
N VAL A 24 -12.30 13.89 -0.89
CA VAL A 24 -13.65 13.60 -0.42
C VAL A 24 -13.85 14.42 0.86
N ILE A 25 -14.38 15.64 0.70
CA ILE A 25 -14.83 16.44 1.83
C ILE A 25 -16.23 15.97 2.20
N ILE A 26 -16.35 15.23 3.28
CA ILE A 26 -17.65 14.87 3.84
C ILE A 26 -18.21 16.11 4.54
N PHE A 27 -19.15 16.79 3.89
CA PHE A 27 -19.88 17.90 4.49
C PHE A 27 -20.78 17.40 5.62
N GLY A 28 -20.49 17.83 6.85
CA GLY A 28 -21.40 17.71 7.97
C GLY A 28 -22.65 18.57 7.75
N LEU A 29 -23.81 17.97 7.96
CA LEU A 29 -25.13 18.60 7.88
C LEU A 29 -25.18 19.86 8.76
N LYS A 30 -25.58 20.98 8.17
CA LYS A 30 -25.94 22.22 8.89
C LYS A 30 -27.22 21.97 9.68
N GLY A 31 -27.10 21.94 10.99
CA GLY A 31 -28.20 21.99 11.91
C GLY A 31 -28.22 23.30 12.70
N TYR A 32 -29.31 24.04 12.53
CA TYR A 32 -29.95 25.02 13.39
C TYR A 32 -29.16 25.59 14.60
N LEU A 33 -28.88 26.88 14.59
CA LEU A 33 -28.39 27.64 15.74
C LEU A 33 -29.55 28.09 16.63
N PRO A 34 -29.58 27.80 17.93
CA PRO A 34 -30.31 28.58 18.90
C PRO A 34 -29.40 29.69 19.45
N THR A 35 -29.91 30.90 19.46
CA THR A 35 -29.34 32.05 20.15
C THR A 35 -29.26 31.81 21.65
N VAL A 36 -28.04 31.85 22.22
CA VAL A 36 -27.83 31.87 23.68
C VAL A 36 -26.97 33.05 24.04
N SER A 37 -27.45 33.80 25.03
CA SER A 37 -26.80 34.98 25.65
C SER A 37 -25.47 34.66 26.35
N PRO A 38 -24.59 35.64 26.57
CA PRO A 38 -23.23 35.39 27.04
C PRO A 38 -23.23 35.20 28.57
N GLN A 39 -22.71 34.07 29.03
CA GLN A 39 -22.18 33.95 30.39
C GLN A 39 -21.07 32.92 30.50
N THR A 40 -20.03 33.35 31.24
CA THR A 40 -18.97 32.60 31.95
C THR A 40 -17.78 32.12 31.16
N SER A 41 -16.61 32.49 31.69
CA SER A 41 -15.25 32.08 31.41
C SER A 41 -15.16 30.54 31.11
N GLY A 42 -15.27 30.16 29.85
CA GLY A 42 -15.03 28.80 29.43
C GLY A 42 -13.54 28.59 29.19
N ALA A 43 -12.98 27.57 29.83
CA ALA A 43 -11.71 27.02 29.40
C ALA A 43 -11.78 26.79 27.88
N ALA A 44 -10.79 27.25 27.15
CA ALA A 44 -10.70 27.02 25.71
C ALA A 44 -10.87 25.52 25.46
N ALA A 45 -11.78 25.15 24.56
CA ALA A 45 -11.90 23.76 24.16
C ALA A 45 -10.51 23.23 23.78
N PRO A 46 -10.11 22.04 24.23
CA PRO A 46 -8.78 21.51 23.94
C PRO A 46 -8.59 21.54 22.42
N ALA A 47 -7.44 22.07 21.99
CA ALA A 47 -7.11 22.16 20.58
C ALA A 47 -7.17 20.76 19.95
N VAL A 48 -7.95 20.61 18.89
CA VAL A 48 -8.02 19.35 18.13
C VAL A 48 -6.83 19.31 17.18
N LEU A 49 -6.04 18.24 17.27
CA LEU A 49 -4.93 18.00 16.35
C LEU A 49 -5.46 17.31 15.09
N ASP A 50 -5.29 17.94 13.95
CA ASP A 50 -5.59 17.38 12.64
C ASP A 50 -4.46 16.46 12.20
N ILE A 51 -4.77 15.21 11.91
CA ILE A 51 -3.85 14.19 11.39
C ILE A 51 -4.17 13.95 9.92
N SER A 52 -3.24 14.26 9.05
CA SER A 52 -3.32 13.91 7.63
C SER A 52 -2.97 12.43 7.45
N VAL A 53 -3.95 11.68 6.92
CA VAL A 53 -3.85 10.22 6.68
C VAL A 53 -3.85 9.95 5.19
N ALA A 54 -2.89 9.17 4.70
CA ALA A 54 -2.85 8.78 3.31
C ALA A 54 -2.68 7.28 3.15
N HIS A 55 -3.53 6.68 2.32
CA HIS A 55 -3.50 5.25 2.02
C HIS A 55 -3.97 4.97 0.60
N SER A 56 -3.83 3.73 0.11
CA SER A 56 -4.23 3.41 -1.24
C SER A 56 -5.77 3.37 -1.40
N PRO A 57 -6.29 3.59 -2.61
CA PRO A 57 -7.71 3.43 -2.90
C PRO A 57 -8.04 1.96 -3.22
N ASP A 58 -7.51 1.01 -2.43
CA ASP A 58 -7.72 -0.42 -2.59
C ASP A 58 -8.61 -0.96 -1.47
N SER A 59 -9.24 -2.10 -1.71
CA SER A 59 -10.25 -2.63 -0.82
C SER A 59 -9.72 -3.07 0.55
N ASP A 60 -8.49 -3.54 0.64
CA ASP A 60 -7.83 -3.92 1.89
C ASP A 60 -7.49 -2.70 2.75
N ASP A 61 -6.91 -1.64 2.18
CA ASP A 61 -6.67 -0.38 2.89
C ASP A 61 -7.99 0.26 3.35
N ALA A 62 -9.01 0.32 2.46
CA ALA A 62 -10.32 0.85 2.81
C ALA A 62 -10.94 0.06 3.98
N PHE A 63 -10.78 -1.25 4.01
CA PHE A 63 -11.24 -2.09 5.10
C PHE A 63 -10.50 -1.77 6.42
N MET A 64 -9.15 -1.66 6.40
CA MET A 64 -8.35 -1.31 7.58
C MET A 64 -8.76 0.04 8.19
N PHE A 65 -8.97 1.03 7.34
CA PHE A 65 -9.29 2.39 7.77
C PHE A 65 -10.79 2.65 7.98
N TYR A 66 -11.67 1.65 7.81
CA TYR A 66 -13.12 1.79 7.95
C TYR A 66 -13.54 2.48 9.25
N GLY A 67 -12.98 2.07 10.39
CA GLY A 67 -13.32 2.62 11.70
C GLY A 67 -13.02 4.12 11.81
N LEU A 68 -11.86 4.55 11.34
CA LEU A 68 -11.43 5.96 11.36
C LEU A 68 -12.15 6.77 10.29
N ALA A 69 -12.21 6.29 9.05
CA ALA A 69 -12.82 7.00 7.92
C ALA A 69 -14.32 7.26 8.11
N THR A 70 -15.02 6.37 8.80
CA THR A 70 -16.45 6.50 9.10
C THR A 70 -16.75 7.07 10.50
N ASN A 71 -15.74 7.50 11.25
CA ASN A 71 -15.85 7.99 12.63
C ASN A 71 -16.49 6.99 13.60
N LYS A 72 -16.41 5.69 13.35
CA LYS A 72 -16.80 4.62 14.28
C LYS A 72 -15.76 4.47 15.40
N VAL A 73 -14.51 4.69 15.07
CA VAL A 73 -13.39 4.83 16.01
C VAL A 73 -13.06 6.32 16.13
N ARG A 74 -13.09 6.86 17.34
CA ARG A 74 -12.82 8.27 17.64
C ARG A 74 -11.76 8.38 18.73
N VAL A 75 -10.84 9.31 18.54
CA VAL A 75 -9.80 9.64 19.52
C VAL A 75 -10.04 11.07 20.01
N PRO A 76 -10.34 11.28 21.30
CA PRO A 76 -10.52 12.64 21.84
C PRO A 76 -9.28 13.51 21.56
N GLY A 77 -9.51 14.72 21.05
CA GLY A 77 -8.45 15.67 20.72
C GLY A 77 -7.74 15.43 19.36
N TYR A 78 -8.17 14.44 18.58
CA TYR A 78 -7.62 14.13 17.24
C TYR A 78 -8.71 14.07 16.18
N ARG A 79 -8.38 14.51 14.95
CA ARG A 79 -9.21 14.39 13.77
C ARG A 79 -8.39 13.80 12.64
N PHE A 80 -8.89 12.77 11.98
CA PHE A 80 -8.21 12.06 10.91
C PHE A 80 -8.80 12.48 9.56
N ASN A 81 -7.96 13.06 8.69
CA ASN A 81 -8.32 13.56 7.37
C ASN A 81 -7.71 12.65 6.31
N HIS A 82 -8.53 11.87 5.62
CA HIS A 82 -8.07 10.85 4.68
C HIS A 82 -7.84 11.39 3.27
N THR A 83 -6.74 10.97 2.65
CA THR A 83 -6.39 11.19 1.24
C THR A 83 -6.06 9.84 0.60
N LEU A 84 -6.61 9.58 -0.59
CA LEU A 84 -6.41 8.35 -1.33
C LEU A 84 -5.44 8.57 -2.49
N CYS A 85 -4.40 7.75 -2.57
CA CYS A 85 -3.38 7.82 -3.60
C CYS A 85 -2.69 6.45 -3.77
N ASP A 86 -2.21 6.14 -4.97
CA ASP A 86 -1.47 4.90 -5.21
C ASP A 86 -0.18 4.82 -4.39
N ILE A 87 0.26 3.59 -4.09
CA ILE A 87 1.36 3.34 -3.15
C ILE A 87 2.72 3.87 -3.66
N GLU A 88 2.99 3.84 -4.96
CA GLU A 88 4.25 4.37 -5.49
C GLU A 88 4.31 5.90 -5.33
N THR A 89 3.19 6.59 -5.56
CA THR A 89 3.06 8.03 -5.30
C THR A 89 3.19 8.35 -3.80
N LEU A 90 2.59 7.54 -2.91
CA LEU A 90 2.75 7.71 -1.46
C LEU A 90 4.19 7.53 -1.01
N ASN A 91 4.88 6.51 -1.51
CA ASN A 91 6.31 6.28 -1.24
C ASN A 91 7.16 7.50 -1.63
N ARG A 92 6.91 8.09 -2.81
CA ARG A 92 7.62 9.28 -3.29
C ARG A 92 7.31 10.52 -2.44
N LYS A 93 6.05 10.76 -2.11
CA LYS A 93 5.65 11.89 -1.23
C LYS A 93 6.25 11.77 0.17
N ALA A 94 6.31 10.55 0.72
CA ALA A 94 6.95 10.33 2.00
C ALA A 94 8.45 10.64 1.95
N ARG A 95 9.14 10.20 0.87
CA ARG A 95 10.57 10.42 0.68
C ARG A 95 10.92 11.90 0.40
N ASP A 96 10.19 12.53 -0.51
CA ASP A 96 10.58 13.84 -1.06
C ASP A 96 10.08 14.99 -0.21
N GLU A 97 8.93 14.84 0.47
CA GLU A 97 8.22 15.94 1.14
C GLU A 97 7.92 15.66 2.63
N ALA A 98 7.98 14.40 3.09
CA ALA A 98 7.46 13.95 4.40
C ALA A 98 6.03 14.52 4.67
N PHE A 99 5.17 14.46 3.65
CA PHE A 99 3.97 15.29 3.51
C PHE A 99 2.87 14.93 4.52
N TYR A 100 2.58 13.62 4.68
CA TYR A 100 1.49 13.16 5.54
C TYR A 100 1.96 12.81 6.95
N ASP A 101 1.08 12.96 7.95
CA ASP A 101 1.37 12.58 9.33
C ASP A 101 1.35 11.06 9.52
N LEU A 102 0.43 10.40 8.81
CA LEU A 102 0.27 8.95 8.71
C LEU A 102 0.17 8.60 7.23
N THR A 103 1.02 7.70 6.76
CA THR A 103 1.00 7.25 5.37
C THR A 103 1.17 5.75 5.25
N ALA A 104 0.41 5.12 4.37
CA ALA A 104 0.77 3.80 3.87
C ALA A 104 2.13 3.89 3.15
N ILE A 105 2.96 2.87 3.29
CA ILE A 105 4.30 2.82 2.72
C ILE A 105 4.69 1.39 2.36
N SER A 106 5.36 1.23 1.22
CA SER A 106 6.07 -0.01 0.93
C SER A 106 7.27 -0.16 1.86
N PHE A 107 7.52 -1.34 2.41
CA PHE A 107 8.70 -1.53 3.27
C PHE A 107 10.01 -1.19 2.53
N HIS A 108 10.08 -1.42 1.21
CA HIS A 108 11.23 -0.98 0.40
C HIS A 108 11.53 0.52 0.52
N ALA A 109 10.50 1.34 0.62
CA ALA A 109 10.66 2.79 0.71
C ALA A 109 11.11 3.25 2.10
N TYR A 110 10.88 2.45 3.15
CA TYR A 110 11.13 2.86 4.53
C TYR A 110 12.55 3.34 4.82
N PRO A 111 13.65 2.68 4.37
CA PRO A 111 15.01 3.17 4.62
C PRO A 111 15.26 4.60 4.13
N TYR A 112 14.55 5.02 3.08
CA TYR A 112 14.68 6.37 2.51
C TYR A 112 13.91 7.45 3.29
N VAL A 113 13.04 7.04 4.22
CA VAL A 113 12.19 7.94 5.02
C VAL A 113 12.36 7.75 6.53
N GLN A 114 13.20 6.83 6.97
CA GLN A 114 13.37 6.41 8.37
C GLN A 114 13.76 7.56 9.33
N ASP A 115 14.34 8.63 8.84
CA ASP A 115 14.68 9.80 9.65
C ASP A 115 13.44 10.67 9.95
N ASN A 116 12.44 10.65 9.06
CA ASN A 116 11.21 11.41 9.19
C ASN A 116 10.03 10.59 9.74
N TYR A 117 10.07 9.26 9.57
CA TYR A 117 8.98 8.35 9.91
C TYR A 117 9.46 7.17 10.76
N ALA A 118 8.55 6.65 11.59
CA ALA A 118 8.68 5.35 12.21
C ALA A 118 7.58 4.42 11.68
N LEU A 119 7.85 3.13 11.55
CA LEU A 119 6.84 2.14 11.18
C LEU A 119 5.87 1.94 12.35
N MET A 120 4.58 1.80 12.06
CA MET A 120 3.63 1.31 13.05
C MET A 120 3.81 -0.20 13.23
N GLY A 121 3.61 -0.70 14.45
CA GLY A 121 3.60 -2.14 14.74
C GLY A 121 2.33 -2.86 14.27
N CYS A 122 1.44 -2.16 13.55
CA CYS A 122 0.18 -2.65 13.00
C CYS A 122 -0.11 -2.02 11.62
N GLY A 123 -1.15 -2.50 10.96
CA GLY A 123 -1.62 -1.94 9.68
C GLY A 123 -0.76 -2.35 8.49
N GLY A 124 -0.11 -3.50 8.54
CA GLY A 124 0.67 -3.99 7.42
C GLY A 124 0.04 -5.17 6.71
N SER A 125 0.42 -5.31 5.45
CA SER A 125 0.08 -6.43 4.59
C SER A 125 1.28 -7.35 4.44
N VAL A 126 1.09 -8.64 4.71
CA VAL A 126 2.12 -9.68 4.59
C VAL A 126 1.58 -10.88 3.82
N GLY A 127 2.43 -11.48 3.00
CA GLY A 127 2.09 -12.70 2.26
C GLY A 127 2.55 -13.96 3.02
N GLU A 128 1.62 -14.82 3.38
CA GLU A 128 1.90 -16.09 4.06
C GLU A 128 2.04 -17.25 3.06
N GLY A 129 3.13 -17.28 2.28
CA GLY A 129 3.35 -18.24 1.20
C GLY A 129 2.61 -17.90 -0.09
N TYR A 130 2.19 -16.67 -0.23
CA TYR A 130 1.67 -16.03 -1.44
C TYR A 130 2.11 -14.57 -1.45
N GLY A 131 2.07 -13.91 -2.61
CA GLY A 131 2.45 -12.50 -2.71
C GLY A 131 2.37 -11.96 -4.13
N PRO A 132 3.08 -10.87 -4.41
CA PRO A 132 3.26 -10.39 -5.76
C PRO A 132 3.77 -11.49 -6.67
N MET A 133 3.24 -11.54 -7.89
CA MET A 133 3.61 -12.61 -8.81
C MET A 133 3.96 -12.09 -10.19
N ILE A 134 4.89 -12.78 -10.84
CA ILE A 134 5.17 -12.57 -12.25
C ILE A 134 4.18 -13.40 -13.05
N VAL A 135 3.48 -12.72 -13.97
CA VAL A 135 2.56 -13.35 -14.92
C VAL A 135 3.00 -13.02 -16.34
N SER A 136 2.65 -13.87 -17.30
CA SER A 136 3.02 -13.76 -18.70
C SER A 136 1.87 -14.18 -19.61
N LEU A 137 1.92 -13.71 -20.88
CA LEU A 137 0.93 -14.07 -21.90
C LEU A 137 1.07 -15.53 -22.35
N LYS A 138 2.29 -16.06 -22.33
CA LYS A 138 2.61 -17.43 -22.68
C LYS A 138 3.27 -18.14 -21.49
N PRO A 139 3.14 -19.45 -21.34
CA PRO A 139 3.91 -20.17 -20.32
C PRO A 139 5.40 -19.90 -20.46
N LEU A 140 6.05 -19.46 -19.39
CA LEU A 140 7.48 -19.20 -19.30
C LEU A 140 8.07 -19.89 -18.08
N GLY A 141 9.31 -20.36 -18.19
CA GLY A 141 10.13 -20.77 -17.06
C GLY A 141 10.80 -19.57 -16.38
N THR A 142 11.15 -19.70 -15.10
CA THR A 142 11.89 -18.66 -14.36
C THR A 142 13.27 -18.36 -14.94
N ASP A 143 13.90 -19.32 -15.64
CA ASP A 143 15.17 -19.19 -16.35
C ASP A 143 15.09 -18.32 -17.62
N GLU A 144 13.86 -18.13 -18.14
CA GLU A 144 13.60 -17.28 -19.30
C GLU A 144 13.43 -15.81 -18.93
N LEU A 145 13.15 -15.48 -17.65
CA LEU A 145 12.91 -14.11 -17.18
C LEU A 145 14.10 -13.16 -17.46
N GLY A 146 15.32 -13.69 -17.48
CA GLY A 146 16.52 -12.91 -17.81
C GLY A 146 16.64 -12.49 -19.28
N LYS A 147 15.75 -12.97 -20.15
CA LYS A 147 15.78 -12.69 -21.60
C LYS A 147 14.72 -11.67 -22.03
N ILE A 148 13.87 -11.22 -21.10
CA ILE A 148 12.72 -10.37 -21.38
C ILE A 148 12.71 -9.15 -20.46
N LYS A 149 11.93 -8.14 -20.84
CA LYS A 149 11.65 -6.98 -19.98
C LYS A 149 10.36 -7.20 -19.22
N ILE A 150 10.41 -7.01 -17.90
CA ILE A 150 9.29 -7.22 -17.00
C ILE A 150 8.67 -5.87 -16.63
N ALA A 151 7.37 -5.69 -16.91
CA ALA A 151 6.62 -4.54 -16.43
C ALA A 151 6.50 -4.60 -14.90
N VAL A 152 6.81 -3.51 -14.19
CA VAL A 152 6.76 -3.44 -12.72
C VAL A 152 5.97 -2.23 -12.24
N PRO A 153 5.27 -2.30 -11.08
CA PRO A 153 4.35 -1.26 -10.63
C PRO A 153 5.04 0.00 -10.10
N GLY A 154 6.32 -0.08 -9.81
CA GLY A 154 7.11 1.03 -9.30
C GLY A 154 8.39 0.55 -8.64
N THR A 155 9.46 1.34 -8.74
CA THR A 155 10.78 0.98 -8.23
C THR A 155 10.94 1.13 -6.72
N MET A 156 9.99 1.78 -6.04
CA MET A 156 9.97 1.88 -4.58
C MET A 156 9.02 0.88 -3.92
N THR A 157 8.31 0.05 -4.70
CA THR A 157 7.43 -0.99 -4.14
C THR A 157 8.22 -2.15 -3.53
N THR A 158 7.68 -2.77 -2.49
CA THR A 158 8.30 -3.98 -1.92
C THR A 158 8.23 -5.17 -2.87
N ALA A 159 7.25 -5.21 -3.75
CA ALA A 159 7.19 -6.19 -4.83
C ALA A 159 8.43 -6.11 -5.74
N TYR A 160 8.84 -4.88 -6.10
CA TYR A 160 10.08 -4.65 -6.86
C TYR A 160 11.31 -5.09 -6.07
N LEU A 161 11.41 -4.75 -4.77
CA LEU A 161 12.50 -5.19 -3.93
C LEU A 161 12.60 -6.73 -3.91
N ALA A 162 11.49 -7.41 -3.65
CA ALA A 162 11.45 -8.88 -3.63
C ALA A 162 11.89 -9.49 -4.97
N LEU A 163 11.43 -8.90 -6.10
CA LEU A 163 11.87 -9.29 -7.45
C LEU A 163 13.39 -9.14 -7.62
N LYS A 164 13.94 -8.01 -7.19
CA LYS A 164 15.39 -7.75 -7.31
C LYS A 164 16.21 -8.56 -6.32
N VAL A 165 15.67 -8.90 -5.16
CA VAL A 165 16.27 -9.87 -4.23
C VAL A 165 16.21 -11.29 -4.83
N PHE A 166 15.15 -11.67 -5.55
CA PHE A 166 15.11 -12.92 -6.29
C PHE A 166 16.21 -12.98 -7.37
N ASN A 167 16.24 -11.97 -8.24
CA ASN A 167 17.27 -11.87 -9.27
C ASN A 167 17.55 -10.39 -9.62
N PRO A 168 18.69 -9.82 -9.21
CA PRO A 168 19.03 -8.41 -9.44
C PRO A 168 19.26 -8.07 -10.92
N ALA A 169 19.58 -9.06 -11.75
CA ALA A 169 19.90 -8.86 -13.18
C ALA A 169 18.66 -8.71 -14.08
N LEU A 170 17.43 -8.96 -13.57
CA LEU A 170 16.22 -8.85 -14.37
C LEU A 170 16.02 -7.43 -14.89
N GLU A 171 15.80 -7.29 -16.20
CA GLU A 171 15.42 -6.01 -16.80
C GLU A 171 13.96 -5.67 -16.47
N THR A 172 13.74 -4.45 -16.02
CA THR A 172 12.39 -4.01 -15.60
C THR A 172 12.04 -2.64 -16.20
N VAL A 173 10.75 -2.45 -16.49
CA VAL A 173 10.21 -1.17 -16.95
C VAL A 173 9.03 -0.79 -16.03
N THR A 174 9.05 0.42 -15.50
CA THR A 174 7.96 0.90 -14.65
C THR A 174 6.72 1.21 -15.48
N VAL A 175 5.59 0.63 -15.10
CA VAL A 175 4.27 0.81 -15.69
C VAL A 175 3.27 1.04 -14.56
N PRO A 176 2.30 1.95 -14.67
CA PRO A 176 1.23 2.07 -13.68
C PRO A 176 0.62 0.70 -13.38
N PHE A 177 0.44 0.39 -12.09
CA PHE A 177 0.10 -0.99 -11.66
C PHE A 177 -1.18 -1.52 -12.31
N ASP A 178 -2.18 -0.67 -12.54
CA ASP A 178 -3.46 -0.97 -13.21
C ASP A 178 -3.32 -1.17 -14.73
N ARG A 179 -2.18 -0.79 -15.31
CA ARG A 179 -1.87 -0.97 -16.73
C ARG A 179 -1.06 -2.23 -17.03
N ILE A 180 -0.45 -2.87 -16.04
CA ILE A 180 0.45 -4.01 -16.27
C ILE A 180 -0.26 -5.15 -17.00
N ILE A 181 -1.42 -5.62 -16.52
CA ILE A 181 -2.19 -6.67 -17.20
C ILE A 181 -2.63 -6.23 -18.61
N PRO A 182 -3.24 -5.05 -18.81
CA PRO A 182 -3.55 -4.56 -20.16
C PRO A 182 -2.34 -4.52 -21.11
N GLU A 183 -1.18 -4.08 -20.63
CA GLU A 183 0.04 -3.99 -21.47
C GLU A 183 0.59 -5.37 -21.87
N ILE A 184 0.47 -6.37 -20.98
CA ILE A 184 0.83 -7.76 -21.30
C ILE A 184 -0.15 -8.32 -22.35
N LEU A 185 -1.45 -8.11 -22.17
CA LEU A 185 -2.49 -8.58 -23.10
C LEU A 185 -2.37 -7.92 -24.48
N ALA A 186 -1.92 -6.67 -24.53
CA ALA A 186 -1.63 -5.96 -25.77
C ALA A 186 -0.33 -6.42 -26.46
N GLY A 187 0.49 -7.28 -25.79
CA GLY A 187 1.76 -7.76 -26.30
C GLY A 187 2.91 -6.75 -26.22
N ASN A 188 2.74 -5.66 -25.44
CA ASN A 188 3.80 -4.66 -25.22
C ASN A 188 4.87 -5.17 -24.25
N PHE A 189 4.54 -6.15 -23.39
CA PHE A 189 5.44 -6.86 -22.51
C PHE A 189 5.15 -8.36 -22.54
N ASP A 190 6.19 -9.17 -22.46
CA ASP A 190 6.06 -10.63 -22.36
C ASP A 190 5.62 -11.06 -20.95
N ALA A 191 6.00 -10.30 -19.92
CA ALA A 191 5.66 -10.56 -18.53
C ALA A 191 5.54 -9.27 -17.70
N GLY A 192 4.86 -9.36 -16.57
CA GLY A 192 4.76 -8.28 -15.60
C GLY A 192 4.61 -8.75 -14.16
N LEU A 193 5.07 -7.92 -13.24
CA LEU A 193 4.94 -8.11 -11.81
C LEU A 193 3.63 -7.49 -11.35
N ILE A 194 2.66 -8.31 -10.98
CA ILE A 194 1.35 -7.86 -10.52
C ILE A 194 1.26 -7.84 -9.00
N ILE A 195 0.54 -6.86 -8.51
CA ILE A 195 0.18 -6.63 -7.11
C ILE A 195 -1.34 -6.43 -7.03
N HIS A 196 -1.89 -6.26 -5.83
CA HIS A 196 -3.31 -6.02 -5.57
C HIS A 196 -4.22 -7.14 -6.11
N GLU A 197 -5.46 -6.83 -6.45
CA GLU A 197 -6.49 -7.77 -6.87
C GLU A 197 -6.13 -8.58 -8.14
N GLY A 198 -5.21 -8.07 -8.96
CA GLY A 198 -4.70 -8.78 -10.13
C GLY A 198 -4.18 -10.18 -9.82
N GLN A 199 -3.71 -10.41 -8.59
CA GLN A 199 -3.28 -11.73 -8.09
C GLN A 199 -4.41 -12.78 -8.07
N LEU A 200 -5.66 -12.35 -7.99
CA LEU A 200 -6.83 -13.26 -8.03
C LEU A 200 -7.46 -13.37 -9.41
N THR A 201 -7.21 -12.42 -10.30
CA THR A 201 -7.93 -12.31 -11.60
C THR A 201 -7.08 -12.60 -12.83
N TYR A 202 -5.74 -12.65 -12.72
CA TYR A 202 -4.84 -12.87 -13.87
C TYR A 202 -5.19 -14.10 -14.70
N SER A 203 -5.56 -15.20 -14.06
CA SER A 203 -5.86 -16.46 -14.75
C SER A 203 -7.15 -16.39 -15.59
N SER A 204 -8.16 -15.64 -15.14
CA SER A 204 -9.37 -15.38 -15.93
C SER A 204 -9.11 -14.47 -17.12
N SER A 205 -8.01 -13.73 -17.11
CA SER A 205 -7.53 -12.93 -18.25
C SER A 205 -6.67 -13.74 -19.23
N GLY A 206 -6.51 -15.04 -19.03
CA GLY A 206 -5.71 -15.91 -19.89
C GLY A 206 -4.20 -15.82 -19.66
N LEU A 207 -3.77 -15.20 -18.56
CA LEU A 207 -2.36 -15.10 -18.21
C LEU A 207 -1.89 -16.33 -17.39
N HIS A 208 -0.61 -16.62 -17.50
CA HIS A 208 0.07 -17.72 -16.82
C HIS A 208 0.95 -17.20 -15.70
N LYS A 209 0.89 -17.83 -14.53
CA LYS A 209 1.81 -17.54 -13.43
C LYS A 209 3.17 -18.13 -13.72
N VAL A 210 4.20 -17.28 -13.69
CA VAL A 210 5.61 -17.68 -13.86
C VAL A 210 6.26 -17.89 -12.50
N LEU A 211 6.08 -16.93 -11.57
CA LEU A 211 6.68 -16.97 -10.24
C LEU A 211 5.74 -16.29 -9.23
N ASP A 212 5.58 -16.90 -8.08
CA ASP A 212 4.99 -16.28 -6.90
C ASP A 212 6.12 -15.92 -5.93
N LEU A 213 6.35 -14.61 -5.74
CA LEU A 213 7.44 -14.13 -4.88
C LEU A 213 7.21 -14.44 -3.39
N GLY A 214 5.95 -14.55 -2.96
CA GLY A 214 5.62 -14.93 -1.59
C GLY A 214 5.93 -16.41 -1.32
N ALA A 215 5.57 -17.30 -2.26
CA ALA A 215 5.92 -18.72 -2.18
C ALA A 215 7.45 -18.92 -2.20
N TRP A 216 8.13 -18.31 -3.15
CA TRP A 216 9.60 -18.34 -3.23
C TRP A 216 10.27 -17.83 -1.95
N TRP A 217 9.81 -16.69 -1.41
CA TRP A 217 10.36 -16.14 -0.19
C TRP A 217 10.18 -17.08 1.01
N ARG A 218 8.99 -17.66 1.14
CA ARG A 218 8.70 -18.63 2.20
C ARG A 218 9.59 -19.88 2.12
N GLU A 219 9.79 -20.42 0.93
CA GLU A 219 10.67 -21.57 0.69
C GLU A 219 12.13 -21.23 1.02
N THR A 220 12.57 -20.02 0.68
CA THR A 220 13.96 -19.62 0.85
C THR A 220 14.31 -19.21 2.27
N THR A 221 13.39 -18.56 2.99
CA THR A 221 13.67 -17.94 4.29
C THR A 221 12.92 -18.56 5.46
N GLY A 222 11.85 -19.29 5.21
CA GLY A 222 10.89 -19.75 6.22
C GLY A 222 9.97 -18.65 6.77
N LEU A 223 10.17 -17.40 6.37
CA LEU A 223 9.43 -16.23 6.87
C LEU A 223 8.27 -15.83 5.94
N VAL A 224 7.35 -15.04 6.46
CA VAL A 224 6.32 -14.35 5.67
C VAL A 224 6.95 -13.28 4.78
N LEU A 225 6.38 -12.97 3.62
CA LEU A 225 6.84 -11.87 2.77
C LEU A 225 6.19 -10.56 3.21
N PRO A 226 6.93 -9.61 3.80
CA PRO A 226 6.38 -8.30 4.12
C PRO A 226 6.21 -7.49 2.83
N LEU A 227 5.08 -6.76 2.70
CA LEU A 227 4.75 -6.01 1.49
C LEU A 227 4.64 -4.52 1.75
N GLY A 228 3.74 -4.12 2.61
CA GLY A 228 3.53 -2.74 2.99
C GLY A 228 3.09 -2.60 4.43
N GLY A 229 3.16 -1.40 4.95
CA GLY A 229 2.71 -1.06 6.28
C GLY A 229 2.31 0.40 6.36
N ASN A 230 2.07 0.87 7.57
CA ASN A 230 1.82 2.26 7.85
C ASN A 230 3.01 2.88 8.58
N ALA A 231 3.32 4.12 8.24
CA ALA A 231 4.38 4.90 8.88
C ALA A 231 3.81 6.20 9.45
N VAL A 232 4.25 6.54 10.65
CA VAL A 232 3.83 7.74 11.38
C VAL A 232 4.97 8.73 11.47
N ARG A 233 4.68 10.01 11.22
CA ARG A 233 5.68 11.07 11.14
C ARG A 233 6.24 11.40 12.53
N ARG A 234 7.56 11.41 12.67
CA ARG A 234 8.28 11.65 13.94
C ARG A 234 8.03 13.01 14.54
N SER A 235 7.77 14.04 13.70
CA SER A 235 7.50 15.41 14.16
C SER A 235 6.22 15.55 14.99
N LEU A 236 5.34 14.55 14.99
CA LEU A 236 4.18 14.50 15.89
C LEU A 236 4.57 14.30 17.38
N GLY A 237 5.79 13.83 17.64
CA GLY A 237 6.26 13.47 18.97
C GLY A 237 5.79 12.10 19.43
N ALA A 238 6.52 11.51 20.39
CA ALA A 238 6.35 10.11 20.80
C ALA A 238 4.94 9.79 21.31
N GLU A 239 4.30 10.71 22.03
CA GLU A 239 2.95 10.50 22.56
C GLU A 239 1.91 10.43 21.45
N SER A 240 1.88 11.44 20.54
CA SER A 240 0.95 11.45 19.41
C SER A 240 1.18 10.28 18.46
N MET A 241 2.44 9.88 18.24
CA MET A 241 2.73 8.69 17.42
C MET A 241 2.09 7.42 18.01
N ARG A 242 2.18 7.20 19.33
CA ARG A 242 1.51 6.04 19.98
C ARG A 242 -0.01 6.14 19.89
N ILE A 243 -0.57 7.33 20.13
CA ILE A 243 -2.02 7.54 20.05
C ILE A 243 -2.54 7.26 18.63
N VAL A 244 -1.85 7.76 17.61
CA VAL A 244 -2.21 7.55 16.20
C VAL A 244 -2.06 6.08 15.82
N THR A 245 -0.97 5.41 16.25
CA THR A 245 -0.76 3.98 16.04
C THR A 245 -1.88 3.14 16.68
N LYS A 246 -2.24 3.46 17.93
CA LYS A 246 -3.35 2.79 18.60
C LYS A 246 -4.68 3.03 17.87
N ALA A 247 -4.93 4.23 17.37
CA ALA A 247 -6.16 4.56 16.62
C ALA A 247 -6.28 3.72 15.34
N VAL A 248 -5.16 3.49 14.63
CA VAL A 248 -5.13 2.60 13.45
C VAL A 248 -5.41 1.16 13.88
N ARG A 249 -4.77 0.67 14.93
CA ARG A 249 -5.03 -0.69 15.47
C ARG A 249 -6.49 -0.86 15.87
N ASP A 250 -7.06 0.11 16.57
CA ASP A 250 -8.48 0.10 16.97
C ASP A 250 -9.41 0.12 15.74
N SER A 251 -9.04 0.84 14.65
CA SER A 251 -9.78 0.83 13.39
C SER A 251 -9.77 -0.54 12.72
N ILE A 252 -8.62 -1.19 12.67
CA ILE A 252 -8.47 -2.55 12.12
C ILE A 252 -9.29 -3.54 12.94
N GLN A 253 -9.18 -3.50 14.28
CA GLN A 253 -9.97 -4.37 15.16
C GLN A 253 -11.47 -4.14 14.95
N HIS A 254 -11.91 -2.88 14.89
CA HIS A 254 -13.30 -2.55 14.62
C HIS A 254 -13.78 -3.11 13.28
N ALA A 255 -12.97 -3.04 12.23
CA ALA A 255 -13.31 -3.59 10.92
C ALA A 255 -13.40 -5.13 10.95
N LEU A 256 -12.53 -5.79 11.67
CA LEU A 256 -12.58 -7.26 11.85
C LEU A 256 -13.81 -7.70 12.63
N ASP A 257 -14.17 -6.97 13.71
CA ASP A 257 -15.34 -7.25 14.55
C ASP A 257 -16.66 -6.94 13.84
N HIS A 258 -16.65 -6.00 12.87
CA HIS A 258 -17.83 -5.56 12.10
C HIS A 258 -17.63 -5.82 10.60
N ARG A 259 -17.19 -7.06 10.29
CA ARG A 259 -16.67 -7.44 8.96
C ARG A 259 -17.64 -7.16 7.81
N GLU A 260 -18.94 -7.38 8.00
CA GLU A 260 -19.93 -7.15 6.95
C GLU A 260 -20.01 -5.67 6.57
N GLN A 261 -20.09 -4.77 7.55
CA GLN A 261 -20.17 -3.33 7.32
C GLN A 261 -18.85 -2.77 6.74
N ALA A 262 -17.70 -3.29 7.23
CA ALA A 262 -16.40 -2.92 6.73
C ALA A 262 -16.19 -3.40 5.28
N LEU A 263 -16.68 -4.60 4.95
CA LEU A 263 -16.66 -5.12 3.58
C LEU A 263 -17.54 -4.30 2.64
N GLU A 264 -18.78 -3.96 3.08
CA GLU A 264 -19.67 -3.08 2.30
C GLU A 264 -19.00 -1.73 1.99
N TYR A 265 -18.32 -1.13 2.98
CA TYR A 265 -17.54 0.07 2.78
C TYR A 265 -16.38 -0.14 1.81
N ALA A 266 -15.61 -1.19 1.98
CA ALA A 266 -14.45 -1.52 1.15
C ALA A 266 -14.82 -1.82 -0.30
N MET A 267 -16.03 -2.36 -0.55
CA MET A 267 -16.54 -2.62 -1.90
C MET A 267 -16.66 -1.36 -2.76
N GLN A 268 -16.74 -0.17 -2.18
CA GLN A 268 -16.71 1.09 -2.93
C GLN A 268 -15.34 1.35 -3.60
N PHE A 269 -14.32 0.61 -3.18
CA PHE A 269 -12.92 0.70 -3.62
C PHE A 269 -12.45 -0.56 -4.35
N ALA A 270 -13.25 -1.63 -4.34
CA ALA A 270 -12.93 -2.88 -5.01
C ALA A 270 -13.10 -2.72 -6.53
N ARG A 271 -11.98 -2.70 -7.25
CA ARG A 271 -11.97 -2.56 -8.71
C ARG A 271 -12.32 -3.91 -9.35
N ASP A 272 -13.39 -3.95 -10.12
CA ASP A 272 -13.78 -5.11 -10.95
C ASP A 272 -13.88 -6.46 -10.20
N LEU A 273 -13.98 -6.43 -8.85
CA LEU A 273 -14.18 -7.61 -8.02
C LEU A 273 -15.64 -7.73 -7.58
N ASP A 274 -16.15 -8.95 -7.63
CA ASP A 274 -17.36 -9.30 -6.88
C ASP A 274 -17.07 -9.33 -5.36
N ALA A 275 -18.12 -9.27 -4.56
CA ALA A 275 -17.99 -9.24 -3.09
C ALA A 275 -17.25 -10.47 -2.53
N ARG A 276 -17.33 -11.64 -3.20
CA ARG A 276 -16.65 -12.87 -2.78
C ARG A 276 -15.14 -12.75 -3.01
N LEU A 277 -14.72 -12.25 -4.16
CA LEU A 277 -13.31 -12.06 -4.49
C LEU A 277 -12.69 -10.94 -3.66
N ALA A 278 -13.41 -9.81 -3.47
CA ALA A 278 -12.97 -8.74 -2.60
C ALA A 278 -12.80 -9.22 -1.15
N ASN A 279 -13.77 -9.97 -0.61
CA ASN A 279 -13.65 -10.55 0.72
C ASN A 279 -12.46 -11.52 0.84
N ARG A 280 -12.20 -12.31 -0.22
CA ARG A 280 -11.02 -13.17 -0.27
C ARG A 280 -9.72 -12.37 -0.27
N PHE A 281 -9.63 -11.33 -1.09
CA PHE A 281 -8.46 -10.46 -1.17
C PHE A 281 -8.19 -9.78 0.17
N ILE A 282 -9.21 -9.17 0.77
CA ILE A 282 -9.14 -8.56 2.09
C ILE A 282 -8.67 -9.58 3.14
N SER A 283 -9.19 -10.81 3.13
CA SER A 283 -8.78 -11.86 4.09
C SER A 283 -7.32 -12.29 3.94
N MET A 284 -6.75 -12.17 2.75
CA MET A 284 -5.33 -12.47 2.53
C MET A 284 -4.44 -11.44 3.23
N TYR A 285 -4.82 -10.16 3.24
CA TYR A 285 -3.95 -9.07 3.65
C TYR A 285 -4.39 -8.34 4.91
N VAL A 286 -5.64 -8.52 5.37
CA VAL A 286 -6.16 -7.95 6.62
C VAL A 286 -6.64 -9.06 7.55
N ASN A 287 -5.82 -9.35 8.55
CA ASN A 287 -5.98 -10.45 9.49
C ASN A 287 -5.24 -10.14 10.81
N ASP A 288 -5.00 -11.13 11.66
CA ASP A 288 -4.32 -10.97 12.94
C ASP A 288 -2.92 -10.34 12.82
N ARG A 289 -2.20 -10.61 11.71
CA ARG A 289 -0.90 -9.98 11.46
C ARG A 289 -1.00 -8.49 11.12
N THR A 290 -2.15 -8.06 10.63
CA THR A 290 -2.42 -6.63 10.43
C THR A 290 -2.61 -5.90 11.76
N LEU A 291 -3.11 -6.59 12.80
CA LEU A 291 -3.20 -6.06 14.16
C LEU A 291 -1.83 -5.99 14.85
N ASP A 292 -0.98 -6.98 14.62
CA ASP A 292 0.41 -7.02 15.10
C ASP A 292 1.23 -7.93 14.18
N TYR A 293 2.36 -7.44 13.69
CA TYR A 293 3.25 -8.24 12.83
C TYR A 293 3.79 -9.50 13.51
N GLY A 294 3.82 -9.52 14.85
CA GLY A 294 4.49 -10.54 15.61
C GLY A 294 6.02 -10.49 15.49
N PRO A 295 6.75 -11.29 16.28
CA PRO A 295 8.21 -11.31 16.23
C PRO A 295 8.75 -11.71 14.84
N ASP A 296 8.15 -12.72 14.23
CA ASP A 296 8.54 -13.25 12.90
C ASP A 296 8.23 -12.30 11.74
N GLY A 297 7.13 -11.54 11.81
CA GLY A 297 6.82 -10.50 10.84
C GLY A 297 7.80 -9.32 10.93
N ARG A 298 8.14 -8.90 12.13
CA ARG A 298 9.16 -7.85 12.36
C ARG A 298 10.56 -8.33 11.94
N GLU A 299 10.88 -9.61 12.14
CA GLU A 299 12.11 -10.22 11.63
C GLU A 299 12.11 -10.26 10.09
N ALA A 300 11.01 -10.66 9.48
CA ALA A 300 10.86 -10.70 8.03
C ALA A 300 11.10 -9.33 7.37
N ILE A 301 10.56 -8.25 7.98
CA ILE A 301 10.80 -6.87 7.50
C ILE A 301 12.28 -6.54 7.54
N ARG A 302 12.97 -6.77 8.68
CA ARG A 302 14.40 -6.51 8.80
C ARG A 302 15.17 -7.34 7.78
N LYS A 303 14.91 -8.65 7.71
CA LYS A 303 15.59 -9.57 6.78
C LYS A 303 15.50 -9.15 5.32
N LEU A 304 14.30 -8.72 4.88
CA LEU A 304 14.11 -8.29 3.49
C LEU A 304 14.88 -6.99 3.20
N LEU A 305 14.84 -6.04 4.12
CA LEU A 305 15.54 -4.76 3.96
C LEU A 305 17.06 -4.93 4.02
N ASP A 306 17.56 -5.76 4.94
CA ASP A 306 18.98 -6.08 5.05
C ASP A 306 19.50 -6.75 3.78
N LEU A 307 18.79 -7.75 3.23
CA LEU A 307 19.13 -8.37 1.94
C LEU A 307 19.09 -7.37 0.78
N GLY A 308 18.14 -6.45 0.79
CA GLY A 308 18.08 -5.36 -0.19
C GLY A 308 19.31 -4.46 -0.14
N TYR A 309 19.75 -4.12 1.08
CA TYR A 309 20.96 -3.32 1.29
C TYR A 309 22.24 -4.09 0.94
N GLU A 310 22.40 -5.32 1.41
CA GLU A 310 23.54 -6.19 1.13
C GLU A 310 23.74 -6.43 -0.38
N ARG A 311 22.65 -6.49 -1.16
CA ARG A 311 22.68 -6.65 -2.62
C ARG A 311 22.77 -5.33 -3.39
N GLY A 312 22.88 -4.20 -2.71
CA GLY A 312 23.01 -2.87 -3.32
C GLY A 312 21.74 -2.37 -4.01
N ILE A 313 20.57 -2.98 -3.73
CA ILE A 313 19.26 -2.52 -4.23
C ILE A 313 18.81 -1.31 -3.41
N ILE A 314 18.99 -1.37 -2.10
CA ILE A 314 18.77 -0.26 -1.17
C ILE A 314 20.12 0.42 -0.91
N SER A 315 20.17 1.74 -1.11
CA SER A 315 21.43 2.51 -0.94
C SER A 315 21.66 3.04 0.47
N ILE A 316 20.67 2.92 1.36
CA ILE A 316 20.71 3.44 2.74
C ILE A 316 20.56 2.25 3.70
N ALA A 317 21.45 2.15 4.69
CA ALA A 317 21.38 1.11 5.71
C ALA A 317 20.05 1.21 6.50
N PRO A 318 19.27 0.11 6.57
CA PRO A 318 17.97 0.15 7.24
C PRO A 318 18.11 0.29 8.76
N LYS A 319 17.34 1.19 9.36
CA LYS A 319 17.17 1.34 10.82
C LYS A 319 15.70 1.12 11.15
N VAL A 320 15.29 -0.13 11.26
CA VAL A 320 13.88 -0.48 11.44
C VAL A 320 13.43 -0.23 12.87
N GLU A 321 12.57 0.76 13.05
CA GLU A 321 11.97 1.14 14.33
C GLU A 321 10.44 1.07 14.22
N PHE A 322 9.81 0.46 15.24
CA PHE A 322 8.36 0.33 15.34
C PHE A 322 7.81 1.18 16.48
N VAL A 323 6.64 1.76 16.25
CA VAL A 323 5.79 2.39 17.26
C VAL A 323 4.62 1.45 17.54
N ASP A 324 4.43 1.08 18.81
CA ASP A 324 3.38 0.18 19.30
C ASP A 324 2.26 0.93 20.02
#